data_c52b2d2b159f91b5a1dde3093bb68b00
#
_entry.id   c52b2d2b159f91b5a1dde3093bb68b00
#
_cell.length_a   1.000
_cell.length_b   1.000
_cell.length_c   1.000
_cell.angle_alpha   90.00
_cell.angle_beta   90.00
_cell.angle_gamma   90.00
#
_symmetry.space_group_name_H-M   'P 1'
#
loop_
_entity.id
_entity.type
_entity.pdbx_description
1 polymer ?
#
loop_
_entity_poly.entity_id
_entity_poly.type
_entity_poly.pdbx_seq_one_letter_code
_entity_poly.pdbx_strand_id
1 'polypeptide(L)'
;QRCLWNENPKAAILGKLVGNGGAPPTGSFISNMFYNSGYRFPNLAGHSGARFDVINNISWSVTNRLIRGNGEFGLNHIGNYYDFGTRGLIDKRTNLIAIVDGVPQIYNRNNKIVAQSESTPLTYSVAEMNEDGDKSWGFFQDGGGYIYGDRLPSEYFTSSQHTLLGVSFTPLTADEALVDVSGNVGCNARLNSDGSTSGNLDTLDEDALSQVSRGNYVTKLNESEYIVPSITSITRAAGYDTDLDGMPNIWEVLNGFNPDVADGDGDIDNDGYTNLEEFLNLVD
;
A
#
# COMPACT_ATOMS: atom_id res chain seq x y z
N GLN A 1 1.66 -5.13 4.32
CA GLN A 1 1.75 -3.72 4.74
C GLN A 1 3.19 -3.23 4.77
N ARG A 2 3.38 -1.90 4.75
CA ARG A 2 4.69 -1.19 4.85
C ARG A 2 5.76 -1.62 3.83
N CYS A 3 5.31 -2.06 2.65
CA CYS A 3 6.22 -2.39 1.55
C CYS A 3 6.57 -1.13 0.73
N LEU A 4 7.84 -1.02 0.32
CA LEU A 4 8.28 -0.05 -0.67
C LEU A 4 8.36 -0.72 -2.05
N TRP A 5 7.58 -0.19 -3.00
CA TRP A 5 7.51 -0.63 -4.39
C TRP A 5 8.20 0.42 -5.25
N ASN A 6 9.48 0.20 -5.53
CA ASN A 6 10.29 1.17 -6.24
C ASN A 6 10.31 0.90 -7.75
N GLU A 7 10.03 1.93 -8.53
CA GLU A 7 10.12 1.97 -10.00
C GLU A 7 9.40 0.83 -10.77
N ASN A 8 8.32 0.32 -10.23
CA ASN A 8 7.60 -0.81 -10.82
C ASN A 8 6.55 -0.31 -11.84
N PRO A 9 6.62 -0.69 -13.14
CA PRO A 9 5.64 -0.27 -14.12
C PRO A 9 4.24 -0.81 -13.86
N LYS A 10 4.11 -1.93 -13.14
CA LYS A 10 2.83 -2.60 -12.80
C LYS A 10 2.91 -3.14 -11.37
N ALA A 11 2.40 -2.39 -10.39
CA ALA A 11 2.61 -2.76 -9.00
C ALA A 11 1.88 -4.05 -8.59
N ALA A 12 0.56 -4.07 -8.41
CA ALA A 12 -0.12 -5.21 -7.84
C ALA A 12 -1.51 -5.47 -8.42
N ILE A 13 -1.99 -6.71 -8.27
CA ILE A 13 -3.39 -7.10 -8.50
C ILE A 13 -3.86 -7.88 -7.28
N LEU A 14 -5.00 -7.47 -6.72
CA LEU A 14 -5.70 -8.20 -5.66
C LEU A 14 -6.96 -8.86 -6.21
N GLY A 15 -7.18 -10.09 -5.82
CA GLY A 15 -8.39 -10.83 -6.10
C GLY A 15 -8.45 -11.45 -7.48
N LYS A 16 -9.63 -11.96 -7.82
CA LYS A 16 -9.93 -12.61 -9.11
C LYS A 16 -11.39 -12.41 -9.49
N LEU A 17 -11.66 -12.39 -10.78
CA LEU A 17 -13.02 -12.49 -11.32
C LEU A 17 -13.58 -13.90 -11.12
N VAL A 18 -14.90 -14.01 -11.19
CA VAL A 18 -15.62 -15.29 -11.07
C VAL A 18 -15.05 -16.32 -12.02
N GLY A 19 -14.71 -17.44 -11.49
CA GLY A 19 -14.33 -18.63 -12.21
C GLY A 19 -14.13 -19.76 -11.21
N ASN A 20 -14.94 -20.84 -11.31
CA ASN A 20 -14.76 -22.10 -10.57
C ASN A 20 -15.12 -22.11 -9.06
N GLY A 21 -16.14 -21.39 -8.62
CA GLY A 21 -16.79 -21.64 -7.31
C GLY A 21 -15.92 -21.47 -6.07
N GLY A 22 -14.92 -20.62 -6.12
CA GLY A 22 -14.10 -20.32 -4.94
C GLY A 22 -14.73 -19.26 -4.03
N ALA A 23 -14.26 -19.18 -2.78
CA ALA A 23 -14.62 -18.13 -1.86
C ALA A 23 -14.36 -16.73 -2.46
N PRO A 24 -15.17 -15.72 -2.12
CA PRO A 24 -14.92 -14.35 -2.54
C PRO A 24 -13.53 -13.88 -2.11
N PRO A 25 -12.75 -13.22 -3.00
CA PRO A 25 -11.44 -12.75 -2.63
C PRO A 25 -11.54 -11.62 -1.61
N THR A 26 -10.65 -11.67 -0.63
CA THR A 26 -10.44 -10.59 0.34
C THR A 26 -8.97 -10.20 0.37
N GLY A 27 -8.68 -8.96 0.69
CA GLY A 27 -7.30 -8.53 0.81
C GLY A 27 -7.15 -7.07 1.24
N SER A 28 -6.09 -6.80 1.96
CA SER A 28 -5.76 -5.47 2.45
C SER A 28 -4.43 -4.99 1.90
N PHE A 29 -4.42 -3.75 1.43
CA PHE A 29 -3.24 -2.99 1.04
C PHE A 29 -3.16 -1.77 1.95
N ILE A 30 -2.26 -1.81 2.92
CA ILE A 30 -2.22 -0.83 4.01
C ILE A 30 -0.82 -0.28 4.17
N SER A 31 -0.69 1.05 4.24
CA SER A 31 0.57 1.74 4.54
C SER A 31 1.75 1.33 3.64
N ASN A 32 1.50 1.11 2.35
CA ASN A 32 2.56 0.84 1.38
C ASN A 32 2.94 2.11 0.64
N MET A 33 4.17 2.16 0.12
CA MET A 33 4.61 3.21 -0.79
C MET A 33 4.92 2.66 -2.18
N PHE A 34 4.40 3.35 -3.19
CA PHE A 34 4.69 3.13 -4.59
C PHE A 34 5.45 4.34 -5.13
N TYR A 35 6.74 4.21 -5.28
CA TYR A 35 7.60 5.28 -5.78
C TYR A 35 7.84 5.13 -7.28
N ASN A 36 7.63 6.21 -8.04
CA ASN A 36 7.83 6.30 -9.48
C ASN A 36 7.24 5.12 -10.27
N SER A 37 6.12 4.59 -9.79
CA SER A 37 5.47 3.40 -10.34
C SER A 37 4.40 3.77 -11.38
N GLY A 38 4.14 2.85 -12.31
CA GLY A 38 3.26 3.11 -13.44
C GLY A 38 1.79 3.11 -13.06
N TYR A 39 1.25 1.97 -12.68
CA TYR A 39 -0.17 1.77 -12.37
C TYR A 39 -0.41 0.50 -11.56
N ARG A 40 -1.68 0.29 -11.10
CA ARG A 40 -2.12 -0.84 -10.28
C ARG A 40 -1.72 -0.70 -8.81
N PHE A 41 -2.32 0.26 -8.13
CA PHE A 41 -2.04 0.61 -6.73
C PHE A 41 -3.15 0.21 -5.72
N PRO A 42 -3.57 -1.04 -5.60
CA PRO A 42 -3.52 -2.17 -6.54
C PRO A 42 -4.67 -2.15 -7.56
N ASN A 43 -4.61 -2.97 -8.63
CA ASN A 43 -5.82 -3.31 -9.36
C ASN A 43 -6.65 -4.30 -8.54
N LEU A 44 -7.98 -4.15 -8.59
CA LEU A 44 -8.93 -4.96 -7.84
C LEU A 44 -9.77 -5.81 -8.80
N ALA A 45 -9.98 -7.07 -8.46
CA ALA A 45 -10.87 -7.94 -9.19
C ALA A 45 -11.69 -8.80 -8.22
N GLY A 46 -13.02 -8.67 -8.27
CA GLY A 46 -13.90 -9.32 -7.31
C GLY A 46 -15.17 -9.87 -7.92
N HIS A 47 -15.94 -10.54 -7.10
CA HIS A 47 -17.30 -10.97 -7.34
C HIS A 47 -18.08 -10.85 -6.04
N SER A 48 -19.37 -11.13 -6.06
CA SER A 48 -20.25 -10.94 -4.90
C SER A 48 -19.65 -11.51 -3.60
N GLY A 49 -19.53 -10.66 -2.59
CA GLY A 49 -18.88 -10.95 -1.31
C GLY A 49 -17.41 -10.62 -1.22
N ALA A 50 -16.74 -10.24 -2.33
CA ALA A 50 -15.35 -9.78 -2.30
C ALA A 50 -15.19 -8.49 -1.48
N ARG A 51 -14.07 -8.36 -0.77
CA ARG A 51 -13.79 -7.23 0.12
C ARG A 51 -12.34 -6.82 0.02
N PHE A 52 -12.11 -5.51 -0.11
CA PHE A 52 -10.77 -4.94 -0.20
C PHE A 52 -10.63 -3.72 0.69
N ASP A 53 -9.46 -3.64 1.36
CA ASP A 53 -9.01 -2.43 2.04
C ASP A 53 -7.82 -1.85 1.27
N VAL A 54 -7.92 -0.59 0.88
CA VAL A 54 -6.84 0.20 0.29
C VAL A 54 -6.70 1.45 1.15
N ILE A 55 -5.82 1.40 2.14
CA ILE A 55 -5.79 2.36 3.25
C ILE A 55 -4.37 2.89 3.47
N ASN A 56 -4.26 4.20 3.58
CA ASN A 56 -3.01 4.89 3.92
C ASN A 56 -1.81 4.57 3.02
N ASN A 57 -2.06 4.23 1.75
CA ASN A 57 -0.98 4.01 0.80
C ASN A 57 -0.52 5.33 0.17
N ILE A 58 0.76 5.40 -0.13
CA ILE A 58 1.38 6.53 -0.80
C ILE A 58 1.77 6.12 -2.22
N SER A 59 1.36 6.90 -3.20
CA SER A 59 1.81 6.74 -4.58
C SER A 59 2.49 8.02 -5.02
N TRP A 60 3.83 8.00 -5.07
CA TRP A 60 4.65 9.15 -5.39
C TRP A 60 5.17 9.09 -6.82
N SER A 61 5.03 10.19 -7.56
CA SER A 61 5.41 10.28 -8.97
C SER A 61 4.70 9.23 -9.85
N VAL A 62 3.38 9.20 -9.76
CA VAL A 62 2.55 8.27 -10.57
C VAL A 62 2.72 8.58 -12.06
N THR A 63 3.00 7.56 -12.85
CA THR A 63 3.28 7.75 -14.28
C THR A 63 2.12 7.38 -15.20
N ASN A 64 1.05 6.80 -14.64
CA ASN A 64 -0.14 6.38 -15.38
C ASN A 64 -1.36 6.41 -14.45
N ARG A 65 -2.39 5.58 -14.68
CA ARG A 65 -3.59 5.50 -13.83
C ARG A 65 -3.30 4.89 -12.45
N LEU A 66 -4.18 5.16 -11.50
CA LEU A 66 -4.08 4.59 -10.15
C LEU A 66 -4.58 3.13 -10.10
N ILE A 67 -5.86 2.94 -9.96
CA ILE A 67 -6.51 1.66 -9.72
C ILE A 67 -7.43 1.31 -10.89
N ARG A 68 -7.61 0.02 -11.12
CA ARG A 68 -8.68 -0.49 -11.97
C ARG A 68 -9.44 -1.55 -11.18
N GLY A 69 -10.75 -1.36 -11.04
CA GLY A 69 -11.66 -2.30 -10.41
C GLY A 69 -12.47 -3.05 -11.45
N ASN A 70 -12.62 -4.36 -11.27
CA ASN A 70 -13.48 -5.21 -12.11
C ASN A 70 -14.39 -6.07 -11.22
N GLY A 71 -15.65 -6.17 -11.58
CA GLY A 71 -16.63 -6.99 -10.89
C GLY A 71 -17.24 -6.34 -9.66
N GLU A 72 -17.85 -7.14 -8.80
CA GLU A 72 -18.53 -6.71 -7.59
C GLU A 72 -17.61 -6.86 -6.39
N PHE A 73 -17.51 -5.85 -5.55
CA PHE A 73 -16.74 -5.90 -4.31
C PHE A 73 -17.11 -4.75 -3.37
N GLY A 74 -16.89 -4.95 -2.08
CA GLY A 74 -16.83 -3.85 -1.11
C GLY A 74 -15.41 -3.30 -1.04
N LEU A 75 -15.26 -1.98 -1.01
CA LEU A 75 -13.97 -1.30 -0.94
C LEU A 75 -13.96 -0.26 0.18
N ASN A 76 -13.00 -0.36 1.07
CA ASN A 76 -12.55 0.77 1.88
C ASN A 76 -11.37 1.44 1.19
N HIS A 77 -11.56 2.69 0.77
CA HIS A 77 -10.53 3.51 0.13
C HIS A 77 -10.32 4.76 1.00
N ILE A 78 -9.31 4.70 1.89
CA ILE A 78 -9.21 5.66 3.00
C ILE A 78 -7.80 6.19 3.14
N GLY A 79 -7.65 7.50 3.24
CA GLY A 79 -6.41 8.15 3.64
C GLY A 79 -5.23 7.90 2.71
N ASN A 80 -5.46 7.58 1.44
CA ASN A 80 -4.38 7.36 0.48
C ASN A 80 -3.90 8.70 -0.10
N TYR A 81 -2.60 8.80 -0.36
CA TYR A 81 -1.96 9.97 -0.96
C TYR A 81 -1.44 9.63 -2.35
N TYR A 82 -1.90 10.35 -3.35
CA TYR A 82 -1.55 10.12 -4.75
C TYR A 82 -0.90 11.37 -5.36
N ASP A 83 0.40 11.30 -5.63
CA ASP A 83 1.15 12.38 -6.25
C ASP A 83 1.55 12.03 -7.69
N PHE A 84 1.09 12.84 -8.64
CA PHE A 84 1.38 12.67 -10.06
C PHE A 84 2.67 13.35 -10.49
N GLY A 85 3.36 14.04 -9.58
CA GLY A 85 4.64 14.68 -9.84
C GLY A 85 4.55 15.72 -10.96
N THR A 86 5.65 15.87 -11.69
CA THR A 86 5.76 16.82 -12.79
C THR A 86 4.90 16.46 -13.99
N ARG A 87 4.42 15.23 -14.08
CA ARG A 87 3.58 14.79 -15.20
C ARG A 87 2.14 15.26 -15.08
N GLY A 88 1.69 15.53 -13.86
CA GLY A 88 0.31 15.89 -13.61
C GLY A 88 -0.68 14.84 -14.13
N LEU A 89 -1.93 15.21 -14.27
CA LEU A 89 -2.99 14.38 -14.89
C LEU A 89 -2.99 14.55 -16.41
N ILE A 90 -1.88 14.23 -17.08
CA ILE A 90 -1.60 14.64 -18.46
C ILE A 90 -2.15 13.68 -19.52
N ASP A 91 -2.25 12.41 -19.22
CA ASP A 91 -2.61 11.42 -20.24
C ASP A 91 -4.11 11.13 -20.24
N LYS A 92 -4.75 11.26 -21.40
CA LYS A 92 -6.15 10.85 -21.62
C LYS A 92 -6.44 9.38 -21.28
N ARG A 93 -5.42 8.59 -21.02
CA ARG A 93 -5.52 7.19 -20.53
C ARG A 93 -5.42 7.10 -19.01
N THR A 94 -5.21 8.20 -18.33
CA THR A 94 -5.06 8.24 -16.88
C THR A 94 -6.41 8.40 -16.21
N ASN A 95 -7.18 7.37 -16.18
CA ASN A 95 -8.31 7.31 -15.26
C ASN A 95 -7.74 7.29 -13.84
N LEU A 96 -8.23 8.13 -12.96
CA LEU A 96 -7.81 8.12 -11.56
C LEU A 96 -8.05 6.71 -10.99
N ILE A 97 -9.29 6.35 -10.77
CA ILE A 97 -9.69 5.00 -10.40
C ILE A 97 -10.81 4.56 -11.34
N ALA A 98 -10.51 3.62 -12.23
CA ALA A 98 -11.44 3.15 -13.23
C ALA A 98 -12.21 1.91 -12.76
N ILE A 99 -13.52 1.99 -12.72
CA ILE A 99 -14.40 0.81 -12.55
C ILE A 99 -14.82 0.34 -13.94
N VAL A 100 -14.44 -0.87 -14.30
CA VAL A 100 -14.57 -1.39 -15.67
C VAL A 100 -15.80 -2.25 -15.85
N ASP A 101 -16.21 -2.94 -14.80
CA ASP A 101 -17.32 -3.88 -14.81
C ASP A 101 -17.85 -4.09 -13.41
N GLY A 102 -19.11 -4.44 -13.28
CA GLY A 102 -19.79 -4.69 -12.00
C GLY A 102 -20.19 -3.42 -11.24
N VAL A 103 -20.79 -3.63 -10.09
CA VAL A 103 -21.29 -2.57 -9.19
C VAL A 103 -20.63 -2.70 -7.82
N PRO A 104 -19.46 -2.12 -7.61
CA PRO A 104 -18.81 -2.14 -6.31
C PRO A 104 -19.59 -1.29 -5.29
N GLN A 105 -19.33 -1.53 -4.01
CA GLN A 105 -19.77 -0.70 -2.89
C GLN A 105 -18.55 -0.02 -2.27
N ILE A 106 -18.39 1.26 -2.51
CA ILE A 106 -17.17 2.01 -2.22
C ILE A 106 -17.40 2.93 -1.02
N TYR A 107 -16.64 2.74 0.04
CA TYR A 107 -16.45 3.73 1.09
C TYR A 107 -15.16 4.51 0.79
N ASN A 108 -15.29 5.81 0.52
CA ASN A 108 -14.17 6.66 0.11
C ASN A 108 -14.06 7.86 1.05
N ARG A 109 -12.94 8.01 1.77
CA ARG A 109 -12.72 9.09 2.75
C ARG A 109 -11.25 9.50 2.84
N ASN A 110 -11.01 10.79 3.08
CA ASN A 110 -9.71 11.35 3.44
C ASN A 110 -8.57 11.06 2.46
N ASN A 111 -8.88 10.71 1.22
CA ASN A 111 -7.86 10.51 0.20
C ASN A 111 -7.45 11.86 -0.39
N LYS A 112 -6.20 11.97 -0.85
CA LYS A 112 -5.66 13.18 -1.44
C LYS A 112 -4.98 12.91 -2.77
N ILE A 113 -5.24 13.78 -3.74
CA ILE A 113 -4.55 13.83 -5.02
C ILE A 113 -3.74 15.11 -5.07
N VAL A 114 -2.48 15.01 -5.49
CA VAL A 114 -1.61 16.14 -5.81
C VAL A 114 -1.24 16.05 -7.28
N ALA A 115 -1.56 17.09 -8.03
CA ALA A 115 -1.22 17.21 -9.44
C ALA A 115 -0.67 18.61 -9.72
N GLN A 116 0.41 18.69 -10.47
CA GLN A 116 0.98 19.98 -10.85
C GLN A 116 0.24 20.63 -12.02
N SER A 117 -0.46 19.84 -12.81
CA SER A 117 -1.33 20.34 -13.87
C SER A 117 -2.54 19.45 -14.06
N GLU A 118 -3.69 20.07 -14.30
CA GLU A 118 -4.93 19.41 -14.68
C GLU A 118 -5.15 19.61 -16.17
N SER A 119 -4.58 18.76 -17.01
CA SER A 119 -4.75 18.86 -18.47
C SER A 119 -5.98 18.15 -19.00
N THR A 120 -6.67 17.43 -18.12
CA THR A 120 -7.85 16.65 -18.46
C THR A 120 -9.09 17.28 -17.87
N PRO A 121 -10.21 17.31 -18.59
CA PRO A 121 -11.47 17.77 -18.03
C PRO A 121 -11.95 16.77 -16.98
N LEU A 122 -11.71 17.08 -15.73
CA LEU A 122 -12.32 16.41 -14.60
C LEU A 122 -13.69 17.03 -14.32
N THR A 123 -14.62 16.23 -13.79
CA THR A 123 -15.93 16.74 -13.36
C THR A 123 -15.80 17.76 -12.22
N TYR A 124 -14.81 17.53 -11.35
CA TYR A 124 -14.41 18.42 -10.26
C TYR A 124 -12.92 18.68 -10.34
N SER A 125 -12.49 19.86 -9.90
CA SER A 125 -11.07 20.14 -9.73
C SER A 125 -10.45 19.25 -8.65
N VAL A 126 -9.14 19.09 -8.70
CA VAL A 126 -8.40 18.35 -7.67
C VAL A 126 -8.62 18.95 -6.28
N ALA A 127 -8.66 20.28 -6.16
CA ALA A 127 -8.95 20.97 -4.91
C ALA A 127 -10.32 20.57 -4.35
N GLU A 128 -11.36 20.61 -5.16
CA GLU A 128 -12.71 20.22 -4.75
C GLU A 128 -12.78 18.74 -4.32
N MET A 129 -12.12 17.84 -5.05
CA MET A 129 -12.10 16.42 -4.69
C MET A 129 -11.36 16.15 -3.37
N ASN A 130 -10.36 16.95 -3.03
CA ASN A 130 -9.60 16.82 -1.79
C ASN A 130 -10.34 17.40 -0.56
N GLU A 131 -11.23 18.35 -0.75
CA GLU A 131 -11.90 19.07 0.34
C GLU A 131 -13.27 18.48 0.69
N ASP A 132 -13.99 17.94 -0.28
CA ASP A 132 -15.41 17.58 -0.12
C ASP A 132 -15.62 16.06 -0.24
N GLY A 133 -16.23 15.46 0.78
CA GLY A 133 -16.52 14.03 0.82
C GLY A 133 -17.28 13.53 -0.40
N ASP A 134 -18.31 14.24 -0.86
CA ASP A 134 -19.10 13.83 -2.02
C ASP A 134 -18.38 14.11 -3.34
N LYS A 135 -17.60 15.17 -3.43
CA LYS A 135 -16.77 15.46 -4.61
C LYS A 135 -15.56 14.55 -4.72
N SER A 136 -15.08 13.98 -3.63
CA SER A 136 -14.04 12.96 -3.66
C SER A 136 -14.45 11.69 -4.43
N TRP A 137 -15.75 11.48 -4.66
CA TRP A 137 -16.24 10.43 -5.55
C TRP A 137 -15.81 10.65 -7.01
N GLY A 138 -15.40 11.86 -7.38
CA GLY A 138 -14.79 12.18 -8.67
C GLY A 138 -13.48 11.47 -8.95
N PHE A 139 -12.85 10.86 -7.94
CA PHE A 139 -11.69 9.95 -8.13
C PHE A 139 -12.04 8.71 -8.94
N PHE A 140 -13.30 8.30 -8.92
CA PHE A 140 -13.80 7.09 -9.55
C PHE A 140 -14.54 7.42 -10.84
N GLN A 141 -14.25 6.67 -11.88
CA GLN A 141 -14.82 6.86 -13.20
C GLN A 141 -15.21 5.54 -13.84
N ASP A 142 -16.19 5.55 -14.72
CA ASP A 142 -16.51 4.43 -15.58
C ASP A 142 -15.31 4.13 -16.49
N GLY A 143 -14.81 2.92 -16.38
CA GLY A 143 -13.60 2.47 -17.09
C GLY A 143 -13.87 1.67 -18.37
N GLY A 144 -15.08 1.73 -18.93
CA GLY A 144 -15.53 0.96 -20.11
C GLY A 144 -14.72 1.15 -21.39
N GLY A 145 -13.71 1.97 -21.40
CA GLY A 145 -12.69 2.13 -22.43
C GLY A 145 -11.45 2.77 -21.82
N TYR A 146 -10.34 2.80 -22.47
CA TYR A 146 -9.12 3.48 -22.04
C TYR A 146 -9.22 5.03 -22.10
N ILE A 147 -10.44 5.54 -22.12
CA ILE A 147 -10.78 6.97 -22.20
C ILE A 147 -11.48 7.32 -20.89
N TYR A 148 -11.37 8.57 -20.43
CA TYR A 148 -12.11 9.06 -19.27
C TYR A 148 -13.58 8.72 -19.41
N GLY A 149 -14.06 7.90 -18.49
CA GLY A 149 -15.45 7.59 -18.38
C GLY A 149 -16.21 8.66 -17.60
N ASP A 150 -17.51 8.56 -17.60
CA ASP A 150 -18.37 9.39 -16.78
C ASP A 150 -18.14 9.05 -15.29
N ARG A 151 -18.55 9.98 -14.43
CA ARG A 151 -18.59 9.76 -12.99
C ARG A 151 -19.47 8.56 -12.67
N LEU A 152 -19.03 7.73 -11.73
CA LEU A 152 -19.85 6.62 -11.25
C LEU A 152 -21.16 7.14 -10.60
N PRO A 153 -22.27 6.41 -10.76
CA PRO A 153 -23.52 6.68 -10.08
C PRO A 153 -23.35 6.69 -8.55
N SER A 154 -24.15 7.51 -7.87
CA SER A 154 -24.07 7.68 -6.41
C SER A 154 -24.34 6.40 -5.63
N GLU A 155 -25.12 5.48 -6.18
CA GLU A 155 -25.42 4.18 -5.58
C GLU A 155 -24.21 3.23 -5.47
N TYR A 156 -23.10 3.55 -6.14
CA TYR A 156 -21.83 2.80 -5.99
C TYR A 156 -21.09 3.16 -4.69
N PHE A 157 -21.49 4.26 -4.04
CA PHE A 157 -20.84 4.75 -2.84
C PHE A 157 -21.68 4.49 -1.60
N THR A 158 -21.01 4.18 -0.51
CA THR A 158 -21.62 4.01 0.80
C THR A 158 -21.10 5.03 1.80
N SER A 159 -21.96 5.51 2.69
CA SER A 159 -21.59 6.38 3.81
C SER A 159 -21.02 5.61 5.00
N SER A 160 -21.21 4.30 5.02
CA SER A 160 -20.74 3.44 6.11
C SER A 160 -19.48 2.69 5.69
N GLN A 161 -18.45 2.80 6.52
CA GLN A 161 -17.23 2.01 6.36
C GLN A 161 -17.57 0.52 6.44
N HIS A 162 -17.01 -0.25 5.54
CA HIS A 162 -17.02 -1.71 5.68
C HIS A 162 -16.14 -2.14 6.85
N THR A 163 -16.48 -3.24 7.51
CA THR A 163 -15.60 -3.85 8.52
C THR A 163 -14.23 -4.10 7.92
N LEU A 164 -13.18 -3.64 8.59
CA LEU A 164 -11.80 -3.87 8.16
C LEU A 164 -11.48 -5.36 8.15
N LEU A 165 -10.61 -5.74 7.24
CA LEU A 165 -10.07 -7.09 7.16
C LEU A 165 -8.85 -7.17 8.10
N GLY A 166 -8.84 -8.17 8.97
CA GLY A 166 -7.77 -8.33 9.97
C GLY A 166 -7.97 -7.47 11.23
N VAL A 167 -6.88 -6.92 11.74
CA VAL A 167 -6.90 -6.11 12.99
C VAL A 167 -7.58 -4.77 12.81
N SER A 168 -8.25 -4.32 13.84
CA SER A 168 -8.87 -2.99 13.88
C SER A 168 -7.84 -1.92 14.18
N PHE A 169 -7.77 -0.88 13.35
CA PHE A 169 -6.95 0.29 13.56
C PHE A 169 -7.68 1.56 13.10
N THR A 170 -7.19 2.71 13.49
CA THR A 170 -7.73 3.99 13.05
C THR A 170 -6.95 4.49 11.83
N PRO A 171 -7.59 4.56 10.64
CA PRO A 171 -6.92 5.11 9.47
C PRO A 171 -6.49 6.57 9.66
N LEU A 172 -5.30 6.89 9.19
CA LEU A 172 -4.76 8.25 9.16
C LEU A 172 -5.42 9.07 8.03
N THR A 173 -5.31 10.38 8.12
CA THR A 173 -5.51 11.26 6.95
C THR A 173 -4.40 11.02 5.92
N ALA A 174 -4.61 11.42 4.66
CA ALA A 174 -3.59 11.23 3.63
C ALA A 174 -2.27 11.96 3.92
N ASP A 175 -2.32 13.14 4.54
CA ASP A 175 -1.11 13.88 4.91
C ASP A 175 -0.36 13.25 6.08
N GLU A 176 -1.06 12.76 7.08
CA GLU A 176 -0.47 11.97 8.17
C GLU A 176 0.14 10.67 7.65
N ALA A 177 -0.57 9.98 6.74
CA ALA A 177 -0.08 8.77 6.09
C ALA A 177 1.20 9.02 5.29
N LEU A 178 1.31 10.17 4.58
CA LEU A 178 2.55 10.52 3.88
C LEU A 178 3.74 10.57 4.84
N VAL A 179 3.58 11.18 6.00
CA VAL A 179 4.65 11.29 7.02
C VAL A 179 4.97 9.92 7.62
N ASP A 180 3.96 9.21 8.11
CA ASP A 180 4.14 7.91 8.77
C ASP A 180 4.74 6.87 7.82
N VAL A 181 4.15 6.72 6.63
CA VAL A 181 4.58 5.69 5.68
C VAL A 181 5.98 5.98 5.16
N SER A 182 6.31 7.23 4.81
CA SER A 182 7.66 7.58 4.35
C SER A 182 8.75 7.26 5.36
N GLY A 183 8.42 7.32 6.65
CA GLY A 183 9.36 7.03 7.73
C GLY A 183 9.50 5.53 8.07
N ASN A 184 8.55 4.70 7.61
CA ASN A 184 8.39 3.35 8.13
C ASN A 184 8.21 2.25 7.05
N VAL A 185 8.43 2.55 5.76
CA VAL A 185 8.34 1.54 4.69
C VAL A 185 9.69 0.91 4.35
N GLY A 186 9.62 -0.23 3.70
CA GLY A 186 10.78 -0.99 3.26
C GLY A 186 11.40 -1.81 4.38
N CYS A 187 12.56 -2.38 4.13
CA CYS A 187 13.32 -3.12 5.13
C CYS A 187 14.08 -2.13 6.04
N ASN A 188 13.36 -1.35 6.82
CA ASN A 188 13.89 -0.20 7.55
C ASN A 188 14.47 -0.54 8.93
N ALA A 189 14.38 -1.79 9.38
CA ALA A 189 14.92 -2.21 10.64
C ALA A 189 15.72 -3.51 10.54
N ARG A 190 16.79 -3.60 11.31
CA ARG A 190 17.65 -4.78 11.47
C ARG A 190 17.96 -4.98 12.94
N LEU A 191 17.81 -6.18 13.43
CA LEU A 191 18.22 -6.57 14.78
C LEU A 191 19.74 -6.72 14.83
N ASN A 192 20.39 -6.01 15.74
CA ASN A 192 21.79 -6.11 16.05
C ASN A 192 22.05 -7.22 17.10
N SER A 193 23.33 -7.60 17.24
CA SER A 193 23.73 -8.66 18.19
C SER A 193 23.51 -8.32 19.67
N ASP A 194 23.32 -7.06 19.99
CA ASP A 194 23.02 -6.57 21.35
C ASP A 194 21.52 -6.38 21.61
N GLY A 195 20.69 -6.76 20.63
CA GLY A 195 19.23 -6.62 20.70
C GLY A 195 18.68 -5.24 20.33
N SER A 196 19.55 -4.28 20.05
CA SER A 196 19.11 -2.98 19.50
C SER A 196 18.72 -3.12 18.02
N THR A 197 17.97 -2.15 17.51
CA THR A 197 17.64 -2.07 16.08
C THR A 197 18.44 -0.95 15.40
N SER A 198 18.75 -1.15 14.12
CA SER A 198 19.37 -0.14 13.27
C SER A 198 18.69 -0.10 11.91
N GLY A 199 18.84 1.01 11.15
CA GLY A 199 18.35 1.12 9.79
C GLY A 199 18.98 0.05 8.87
N ASN A 200 18.20 -0.45 7.93
CA ASN A 200 18.63 -1.50 6.98
C ASN A 200 18.16 -1.23 5.55
N LEU A 201 17.78 0.00 5.25
CA LEU A 201 17.46 0.40 3.88
C LEU A 201 18.71 0.31 3.01
N ASP A 202 18.56 -0.14 1.79
CA ASP A 202 19.63 -0.04 0.80
C ASP A 202 19.66 1.37 0.15
N THR A 203 20.67 1.61 -0.64
CA THR A 203 20.88 2.93 -1.26
C THR A 203 19.78 3.31 -2.26
N LEU A 204 19.08 2.35 -2.86
CA LEU A 204 17.96 2.62 -3.78
C LEU A 204 16.73 3.07 -3.00
N ASP A 205 16.43 2.40 -1.89
CA ASP A 205 15.33 2.75 -1.01
C ASP A 205 15.59 4.08 -0.31
N GLU A 206 16.82 4.31 0.18
CA GLU A 206 17.23 5.58 0.78
C GLU A 206 17.09 6.76 -0.21
N ASP A 207 17.49 6.57 -1.48
CA ASP A 207 17.33 7.60 -2.50
C ASP A 207 15.85 7.89 -2.78
N ALA A 208 15.03 6.88 -2.97
CA ALA A 208 13.59 7.03 -3.20
C ALA A 208 12.93 7.82 -2.06
N LEU A 209 13.16 7.43 -0.81
CA LEU A 209 12.60 8.11 0.37
C LEU A 209 13.15 9.53 0.54
N SER A 210 14.43 9.76 0.23
CA SER A 210 15.03 11.10 0.22
C SER A 210 14.39 12.00 -0.83
N GLN A 211 14.05 11.49 -2.02
CA GLN A 211 13.32 12.27 -3.04
C GLN A 211 11.92 12.66 -2.55
N VAL A 212 11.20 11.71 -1.94
CA VAL A 212 9.89 11.99 -1.34
C VAL A 212 9.99 13.09 -0.27
N SER A 213 10.93 12.97 0.65
CA SER A 213 11.10 13.95 1.75
C SER A 213 11.45 15.37 1.26
N ARG A 214 12.12 15.47 0.12
CA ARG A 214 12.47 16.77 -0.51
C ARG A 214 11.40 17.29 -1.45
N GLY A 215 10.31 16.57 -1.68
CA GLY A 215 9.31 16.94 -2.67
C GLY A 215 9.83 16.89 -4.12
N ASN A 216 10.82 16.05 -4.39
CA ASN A 216 11.44 15.94 -5.69
C ASN A 216 10.82 14.81 -6.53
N TYR A 217 10.99 14.95 -7.85
CA TYR A 217 10.55 13.97 -8.84
C TYR A 217 11.70 13.69 -9.78
N VAL A 218 12.17 12.46 -9.79
CA VAL A 218 13.21 12.04 -10.71
C VAL A 218 12.64 11.41 -11.98
N THR A 219 13.35 11.57 -13.06
CA THR A 219 13.08 10.81 -14.28
C THR A 219 13.40 9.35 -14.00
N LYS A 220 12.54 8.46 -14.45
CA LYS A 220 12.77 7.01 -14.34
C LYS A 220 14.18 6.67 -14.83
N LEU A 221 14.93 5.94 -14.01
CA LEU A 221 16.24 5.40 -14.39
C LEU A 221 16.09 4.40 -15.55
N ASN A 222 17.09 4.33 -16.40
CA ASN A 222 17.17 3.27 -17.40
C ASN A 222 17.48 1.93 -16.71
N GLU A 223 17.00 0.82 -17.26
CA GLU A 223 17.25 -0.50 -16.66
C GLU A 223 18.75 -0.80 -16.45
N SER A 224 19.62 -0.22 -17.29
CA SER A 224 21.08 -0.35 -17.17
C SER A 224 21.68 0.42 -15.98
N GLU A 225 20.93 1.31 -15.36
CA GLU A 225 21.38 2.10 -14.21
C GLU A 225 21.00 1.43 -12.87
N TYR A 226 20.22 0.35 -12.92
CA TYR A 226 19.88 -0.43 -11.73
C TYR A 226 21.06 -1.34 -11.36
N ILE A 227 21.71 -1.01 -10.26
CA ILE A 227 22.72 -1.88 -9.64
C ILE A 227 22.01 -2.66 -8.53
N VAL A 228 21.78 -3.94 -8.76
CA VAL A 228 21.27 -4.81 -7.70
C VAL A 228 22.37 -4.91 -6.61
N PRO A 229 22.06 -4.50 -5.37
CA PRO A 229 23.04 -4.60 -4.29
C PRO A 229 23.49 -6.04 -4.10
N SER A 230 24.78 -6.26 -3.87
CA SER A 230 25.29 -7.58 -3.53
C SER A 230 24.88 -7.93 -2.10
N ILE A 231 24.16 -9.04 -1.93
CA ILE A 231 23.85 -9.56 -0.61
C ILE A 231 25.02 -10.35 -0.11
N THR A 232 25.65 -9.87 0.97
CA THR A 232 26.69 -10.64 1.67
C THR A 232 26.02 -11.73 2.49
N SER A 233 26.35 -12.99 2.20
CA SER A 233 25.91 -14.11 3.02
C SER A 233 26.57 -14.02 4.40
N ILE A 234 25.74 -13.96 5.45
CA ILE A 234 26.20 -13.96 6.84
C ILE A 234 25.78 -15.29 7.47
N THR A 235 26.75 -16.03 7.97
CA THR A 235 26.46 -17.23 8.77
C THR A 235 26.09 -16.78 10.19
N ARG A 236 24.91 -17.19 10.67
CA ARG A 236 24.49 -16.92 12.04
C ARG A 236 25.35 -17.71 13.01
N ALA A 237 25.61 -17.14 14.19
CA ALA A 237 26.33 -17.84 15.25
C ALA A 237 25.54 -19.04 15.76
N ALA A 238 26.23 -20.08 16.22
CA ALA A 238 25.57 -21.17 16.93
C ALA A 238 24.87 -20.61 18.18
N GLY A 239 23.61 -20.97 18.39
CA GLY A 239 22.80 -20.44 19.48
C GLY A 239 22.21 -19.04 19.19
N TYR A 240 22.12 -18.63 17.93
CA TYR A 240 21.38 -17.44 17.54
C TYR A 240 19.87 -17.60 17.73
N ASP A 241 19.37 -18.80 17.51
CA ASP A 241 17.99 -19.25 17.64
C ASP A 241 18.10 -20.70 18.12
N THR A 242 17.88 -20.94 19.43
CA THR A 242 18.21 -22.22 20.08
C THR A 242 17.15 -23.26 19.87
N ASP A 243 15.89 -22.88 19.91
CA ASP A 243 14.73 -23.77 19.76
C ASP A 243 14.23 -23.88 18.32
N LEU A 244 14.80 -23.09 17.41
CA LEU A 244 14.58 -23.11 15.97
C LEU A 244 13.14 -22.70 15.57
N ASP A 245 12.55 -21.76 16.27
CA ASP A 245 11.22 -21.24 15.98
C ASP A 245 11.22 -20.01 15.05
N GLY A 246 12.42 -19.48 14.74
CA GLY A 246 12.63 -18.36 13.82
C GLY A 246 12.86 -17.03 14.51
N MET A 247 12.72 -16.97 15.85
CA MET A 247 13.01 -15.79 16.66
C MET A 247 14.43 -15.86 17.24
N PRO A 248 15.21 -14.77 17.18
CA PRO A 248 16.56 -14.77 17.77
C PRO A 248 16.50 -14.74 19.30
N ASN A 249 17.31 -15.55 19.97
CA ASN A 249 17.39 -15.63 21.43
C ASN A 249 17.48 -14.24 22.12
N ILE A 250 18.22 -13.31 21.52
CA ILE A 250 18.36 -11.96 22.10
C ILE A 250 17.04 -11.17 22.04
N TRP A 251 16.29 -11.30 20.96
CA TRP A 251 14.99 -10.66 20.82
C TRP A 251 14.00 -11.27 21.82
N GLU A 252 13.96 -12.60 21.93
CA GLU A 252 13.08 -13.31 22.83
C GLU A 252 13.33 -12.88 24.30
N VAL A 253 14.59 -12.88 24.75
CA VAL A 253 14.95 -12.44 26.10
C VAL A 253 14.51 -11.00 26.37
N LEU A 254 14.68 -10.10 25.42
CA LEU A 254 14.31 -8.68 25.58
C LEU A 254 12.80 -8.48 25.62
N ASN A 255 12.03 -9.34 24.94
CA ASN A 255 10.57 -9.25 24.87
C ASN A 255 9.88 -10.23 25.84
N GLY A 256 10.64 -10.91 26.73
CA GLY A 256 10.08 -11.73 27.79
C GLY A 256 9.73 -13.16 27.38
N PHE A 257 10.19 -13.62 26.23
CA PHE A 257 10.07 -14.99 25.75
C PHE A 257 11.20 -15.88 26.31
N ASN A 258 11.04 -17.18 26.15
CA ASN A 258 12.03 -18.16 26.59
C ASN A 258 12.73 -18.78 25.37
N PRO A 259 14.02 -18.51 25.11
CA PRO A 259 14.77 -19.01 23.95
C PRO A 259 14.93 -20.54 23.84
N ASP A 260 14.45 -21.28 24.80
CA ASP A 260 14.47 -22.75 24.81
C ASP A 260 13.08 -23.36 24.54
N VAL A 261 12.07 -22.55 24.20
CA VAL A 261 10.68 -22.97 23.98
C VAL A 261 10.16 -22.44 22.67
N ALA A 262 10.09 -23.28 21.66
CA ALA A 262 9.57 -22.92 20.35
C ALA A 262 8.10 -22.48 20.43
N ASP A 263 7.88 -21.19 20.55
CA ASP A 263 6.56 -20.55 20.68
C ASP A 263 6.30 -19.48 19.61
N GLY A 264 7.07 -19.45 18.53
CA GLY A 264 6.88 -18.52 17.40
C GLY A 264 5.48 -18.54 16.78
N ASP A 265 4.75 -19.66 16.90
CA ASP A 265 3.34 -19.80 16.47
C ASP A 265 2.35 -19.24 17.51
N GLY A 266 2.81 -18.89 18.70
CA GLY A 266 2.00 -18.33 19.77
C GLY A 266 1.57 -16.90 19.47
N ASP A 267 0.65 -16.38 20.27
CA ASP A 267 0.17 -15.01 20.29
C ASP A 267 0.03 -14.65 21.77
N ILE A 268 1.13 -14.16 22.36
CA ILE A 268 1.24 -14.04 23.82
C ILE A 268 0.41 -12.89 24.38
N ASP A 269 0.25 -11.81 23.63
CA ASP A 269 -0.52 -10.63 24.02
C ASP A 269 -1.97 -10.64 23.49
N ASN A 270 -2.31 -11.63 22.64
CA ASN A 270 -3.62 -11.84 22.05
C ASN A 270 -4.10 -10.69 21.15
N ASP A 271 -3.20 -10.08 20.42
CA ASP A 271 -3.51 -9.00 19.48
C ASP A 271 -3.88 -9.51 18.07
N GLY A 272 -3.63 -10.78 17.77
CA GLY A 272 -3.95 -11.47 16.52
C GLY A 272 -2.76 -11.66 15.59
N TYR A 273 -1.56 -11.21 15.98
CA TYR A 273 -0.29 -11.58 15.35
C TYR A 273 0.40 -12.68 16.14
N THR A 274 1.15 -13.53 15.46
CA THR A 274 2.00 -14.51 16.12
C THR A 274 3.27 -13.84 16.65
N ASN A 275 3.89 -14.44 17.67
CA ASN A 275 5.17 -13.95 18.23
C ASN A 275 6.23 -13.79 17.14
N LEU A 276 6.28 -14.71 16.17
CA LEU A 276 7.17 -14.60 15.01
C LEU A 276 6.81 -13.43 14.08
N GLU A 277 5.53 -13.15 13.87
CA GLU A 277 5.09 -11.98 13.09
C GLU A 277 5.47 -10.68 13.78
N GLU A 278 5.36 -10.61 15.10
CA GLU A 278 5.83 -9.46 15.89
C GLU A 278 7.33 -9.23 15.73
N PHE A 279 8.13 -10.30 15.88
CA PHE A 279 9.57 -10.22 15.63
C PHE A 279 9.86 -9.72 14.20
N LEU A 280 9.23 -10.29 13.19
CA LEU A 280 9.46 -9.92 11.80
C LEU A 280 9.07 -8.47 11.49
N ASN A 281 8.08 -7.95 12.18
CA ASN A 281 7.67 -6.55 12.07
C ASN A 281 8.39 -5.63 13.07
N LEU A 282 9.16 -6.17 14.02
CA LEU A 282 9.81 -5.45 15.12
C LEU A 282 8.84 -4.52 15.85
N VAL A 283 7.62 -5.00 16.05
CA VAL A 283 6.61 -4.32 16.88
C VAL A 283 6.60 -4.93 18.27
N ASP A 284 6.24 -4.11 19.26
CA ASP A 284 6.24 -4.46 20.68
C ASP A 284 5.13 -5.45 21.03
#